data_bcf8dcb44c8ed49dc794af314bdab807
#
_entry.id   bcf8dcb44c8ed49dc794af314bdab807
#
_cell.length_a   1.000
_cell.length_b   1.000
_cell.length_c   1.000
_cell.angle_alpha   90.00
_cell.angle_beta   90.00
_cell.angle_gamma   90.00
#
_symmetry.space_group_name_H-M   'P 1'
#
loop_
_entity.id
_entity.type
_entity.pdbx_description
1 polymer ?
#
loop_
_entity_poly.entity_id
_entity_poly.type
_entity_poly.pdbx_seq_one_letter_code
_entity_poly.pdbx_strand_id
1 'polypeptide(L)'
;MTSLSLLCSAAIAPANILTVPPCIQLGNQAANGRYSLALVWHTPNNPYTFELKYQQGTSTKTAKLDFKTISPETVEPHRVYAAALTGLKPGDKIQYELRESGSIVYTGTAIAPKSDRQDHTFAVFGDCGTASLVQAQISYQASRTNPDLLVLTGDIVYDNGRVSEYKSEFWPYHTRSDAWPSKGSPLLTQTLTVGIPGNHDILMRDLNRFPDAQAFFYYWHQPLNGPITQVGEPGSTVLTGTPERLAAFQKAAGANYPRGANFSFDYGNAHWTCLDANPYVDWTNPKLRQWLKDDLAKAAKKTWRFVSYHQPSFHSSTTHQGEKQMRLVQEIFEEGKVDIVFCGHVHNYQRTFPIQMGAKKGATREELVKDDWAVDKQFDGVKNLKPNGVIHIVDGAGGRGLYNVDFNGAPEKWKPFQATYIADHNFSHVTVKGKRLVLKQISRTGTEVDRMTIQK
;
A
#
# COMPACT_ATOMS: atom_id res chain seq x y z
N MET A 1 -29.47 46.04 -40.82
CA MET A 1 -28.22 45.33 -40.43
C MET A 1 -28.11 45.43 -38.94
N THR A 2 -28.61 44.40 -38.24
CA THR A 2 -28.58 44.30 -36.76
C THR A 2 -27.49 43.32 -36.39
N SER A 3 -26.42 43.85 -35.80
CA SER A 3 -25.31 43.04 -35.32
C SER A 3 -25.71 42.30 -34.01
N LEU A 4 -25.74 40.99 -34.08
CA LEU A 4 -25.85 40.11 -32.91
C LEU A 4 -24.47 40.04 -32.24
N SER A 5 -24.31 40.69 -31.10
CA SER A 5 -23.16 40.48 -30.22
C SER A 5 -23.29 39.16 -29.50
N LEU A 6 -22.46 38.16 -29.86
CA LEU A 6 -22.26 36.95 -29.05
C LEU A 6 -21.56 37.35 -27.73
N LEU A 7 -22.29 37.38 -26.67
CA LEU A 7 -21.74 37.36 -25.32
C LEU A 7 -21.12 35.95 -25.07
N CYS A 8 -19.81 35.85 -25.21
CA CYS A 8 -19.03 34.72 -24.79
C CYS A 8 -19.01 34.75 -23.23
N SER A 9 -19.90 34.02 -22.60
CA SER A 9 -19.79 33.80 -21.16
C SER A 9 -18.53 32.96 -20.90
N ALA A 10 -17.48 33.62 -20.44
CA ALA A 10 -16.33 32.93 -19.90
C ALA A 10 -16.84 32.01 -18.76
N ALA A 11 -16.82 30.72 -18.99
CA ALA A 11 -17.03 29.74 -17.92
C ALA A 11 -15.93 29.97 -16.89
N ILE A 12 -16.29 30.53 -15.75
CA ILE A 12 -15.42 30.57 -14.58
C ILE A 12 -15.04 29.13 -14.30
N ALA A 13 -13.75 28.80 -14.44
CA ALA A 13 -13.25 27.50 -14.05
C ALA A 13 -13.72 27.25 -12.60
N PRO A 14 -14.37 26.13 -12.30
CA PRO A 14 -14.86 25.88 -10.95
C PRO A 14 -13.67 25.98 -9.99
N ALA A 15 -13.84 26.78 -8.92
CA ALA A 15 -12.87 26.84 -7.82
C ALA A 15 -12.49 25.41 -7.48
N ASN A 16 -11.18 25.12 -7.36
CA ASN A 16 -10.69 23.75 -7.15
C ASN A 16 -11.15 23.25 -5.77
N ILE A 17 -12.38 22.70 -5.73
CA ILE A 17 -13.02 22.23 -4.50
C ILE A 17 -12.43 20.91 -3.99
N LEU A 18 -11.63 20.25 -4.83
CA LEU A 18 -10.96 19.01 -4.48
C LEU A 18 -9.53 19.33 -4.00
N THR A 19 -9.28 19.10 -2.71
CA THR A 19 -7.91 19.20 -2.16
C THR A 19 -7.09 17.94 -2.45
N VAL A 20 -7.77 16.79 -2.61
CA VAL A 20 -7.23 15.55 -3.16
C VAL A 20 -8.25 15.02 -4.16
N PRO A 21 -7.89 14.77 -5.43
CA PRO A 21 -8.80 14.20 -6.42
C PRO A 21 -9.13 12.74 -6.09
N PRO A 22 -10.17 12.14 -6.74
CA PRO A 22 -10.54 10.75 -6.50
C PRO A 22 -9.39 9.76 -6.71
N CYS A 23 -8.91 9.18 -5.61
CA CYS A 23 -7.91 8.11 -5.56
C CYS A 23 -8.61 6.75 -5.57
N ILE A 24 -8.02 5.76 -6.26
CA ILE A 24 -8.59 4.43 -6.40
C ILE A 24 -8.05 3.53 -5.29
N GLN A 25 -8.93 3.00 -4.44
CA GLN A 25 -8.59 2.12 -3.32
C GLN A 25 -9.45 0.84 -3.33
N LEU A 26 -9.04 -0.18 -2.56
CA LEU A 26 -9.79 -1.44 -2.49
C LEU A 26 -11.19 -1.29 -1.91
N GLY A 27 -11.34 -0.44 -0.89
CA GLY A 27 -12.53 -0.40 -0.06
C GLY A 27 -12.73 -1.70 0.72
N ASN A 28 -13.88 -1.84 1.36
CA ASN A 28 -14.23 -3.05 2.10
C ASN A 28 -14.77 -4.12 1.13
N GLN A 29 -13.91 -4.89 0.50
CA GLN A 29 -14.29 -5.93 -0.45
C GLN A 29 -15.20 -7.02 0.17
N ALA A 30 -15.06 -7.30 1.46
CA ALA A 30 -15.91 -8.27 2.14
C ALA A 30 -17.37 -7.82 2.18
N ALA A 31 -17.63 -6.50 2.35
CA ALA A 31 -18.97 -5.94 2.34
C ALA A 31 -19.50 -5.64 0.93
N ASN A 32 -18.62 -5.28 -0.01
CA ASN A 32 -18.96 -4.75 -1.33
C ASN A 32 -18.79 -5.76 -2.48
N GLY A 33 -18.26 -6.95 -2.18
CA GLY A 33 -17.94 -7.98 -3.16
C GLY A 33 -16.53 -7.87 -3.73
N ARG A 34 -15.98 -9.00 -4.18
CA ARG A 34 -14.57 -9.14 -4.64
C ARG A 34 -14.17 -8.17 -5.76
N TYR A 35 -15.10 -7.87 -6.66
CA TYR A 35 -14.84 -6.96 -7.78
C TYR A 35 -15.46 -5.59 -7.52
N SER A 36 -15.13 -5.02 -6.36
CA SER A 36 -15.49 -3.66 -5.98
C SER A 36 -14.23 -2.84 -5.77
N LEU A 37 -14.38 -1.52 -5.84
CA LEU A 37 -13.35 -0.56 -5.47
C LEU A 37 -13.99 0.66 -4.81
N ALA A 38 -13.19 1.47 -4.15
CA ALA A 38 -13.59 2.75 -3.60
C ALA A 38 -12.87 3.89 -4.34
N LEU A 39 -13.61 4.94 -4.65
CA LEU A 39 -13.04 6.23 -5.05
C LEU A 39 -13.08 7.15 -3.83
N VAL A 40 -11.91 7.65 -3.43
CA VAL A 40 -11.74 8.44 -2.21
C VAL A 40 -11.17 9.80 -2.56
N TRP A 41 -11.83 10.90 -2.15
CA TRP A 41 -11.37 12.27 -2.42
C TRP A 41 -11.55 13.16 -1.20
N HIS A 42 -10.81 14.28 -1.18
CA HIS A 42 -10.87 15.24 -0.07
C HIS A 42 -11.31 16.62 -0.54
N THR A 43 -11.98 17.35 0.37
CA THR A 43 -12.41 18.73 0.14
C THR A 43 -12.18 19.56 1.39
N PRO A 44 -12.20 20.89 1.32
CA PRO A 44 -12.42 21.74 2.50
C PRO A 44 -13.69 21.32 3.24
N ASN A 45 -13.84 21.73 4.50
CA ASN A 45 -15.01 21.36 5.32
C ASN A 45 -16.24 22.25 5.00
N ASN A 46 -16.66 22.23 3.74
CA ASN A 46 -17.86 22.94 3.28
C ASN A 46 -19.00 21.94 2.98
N PRO A 47 -20.26 22.38 3.02
CA PRO A 47 -21.43 21.54 2.74
C PRO A 47 -21.62 21.33 1.23
N TYR A 48 -20.80 20.46 0.63
CA TYR A 48 -20.93 20.06 -0.77
C TYR A 48 -21.99 19.01 -0.97
N THR A 49 -22.66 19.04 -2.14
CA THR A 49 -23.63 18.02 -2.58
C THR A 49 -23.05 17.25 -3.77
N PHE A 50 -22.34 16.16 -3.45
CA PHE A 50 -21.74 15.33 -4.48
C PHE A 50 -22.66 14.21 -4.96
N GLU A 51 -22.54 13.93 -6.27
CA GLU A 51 -23.04 12.73 -6.93
C GLU A 51 -21.90 12.11 -7.75
N LEU A 52 -21.68 10.81 -7.63
CA LEU A 52 -20.71 10.09 -8.45
C LEU A 52 -21.45 9.12 -9.38
N LYS A 53 -21.36 9.37 -10.69
CA LYS A 53 -21.89 8.50 -11.75
C LYS A 53 -20.77 7.70 -12.39
N TYR A 54 -21.01 6.42 -12.70
CA TYR A 54 -20.04 5.58 -13.37
C TYR A 54 -20.70 4.67 -14.41
N GLN A 55 -19.94 4.35 -15.47
CA GLN A 55 -20.38 3.47 -16.54
C GLN A 55 -20.10 2.01 -16.18
N GLN A 56 -21.08 1.14 -16.34
CA GLN A 56 -20.94 -0.29 -16.26
C GLN A 56 -21.58 -0.95 -17.50
N GLY A 57 -20.76 -1.30 -18.49
CA GLY A 57 -21.25 -1.67 -19.80
C GLY A 57 -22.01 -0.50 -20.46
N THR A 58 -23.26 -0.71 -20.83
CA THR A 58 -24.13 0.32 -21.42
C THR A 58 -24.94 1.11 -20.38
N SER A 59 -24.85 0.76 -19.10
CA SER A 59 -25.65 1.37 -18.04
C SER A 59 -24.85 2.38 -17.25
N THR A 60 -25.45 3.53 -16.94
CA THR A 60 -24.93 4.50 -15.96
C THR A 60 -25.49 4.17 -14.58
N LYS A 61 -24.63 4.07 -13.60
CA LYS A 61 -24.97 3.86 -12.19
C LYS A 61 -24.56 5.05 -11.35
N THR A 62 -25.26 5.27 -10.23
CA THR A 62 -24.86 6.23 -9.20
C THR A 62 -24.29 5.45 -8.03
N ALA A 63 -23.10 5.84 -7.56
CA ALA A 63 -22.45 5.22 -6.41
C ALA A 63 -23.07 5.72 -5.11
N LYS A 64 -23.14 4.81 -4.11
CA LYS A 64 -23.43 5.23 -2.73
C LYS A 64 -22.21 6.01 -2.20
N LEU A 65 -22.45 7.21 -1.68
CA LEU A 65 -21.45 8.06 -1.09
C LEU A 65 -21.53 8.01 0.44
N ASP A 66 -20.38 8.07 1.05
CA ASP A 66 -20.22 8.31 2.47
C ASP A 66 -19.13 9.37 2.69
N PHE A 67 -19.14 10.07 3.81
CA PHE A 67 -18.07 11.00 4.16
C PHE A 67 -17.85 11.08 5.67
N LYS A 68 -16.65 11.50 6.02
CA LYS A 68 -16.26 11.83 7.40
C LYS A 68 -15.55 13.16 7.42
N THR A 69 -15.69 13.87 8.54
CA THR A 69 -14.97 15.11 8.80
C THR A 69 -13.75 14.82 9.63
N ILE A 70 -12.60 15.26 9.16
CA ILE A 70 -11.32 15.21 9.86
C ILE A 70 -11.04 16.60 10.39
N SER A 71 -10.99 16.76 11.71
CA SER A 71 -10.90 18.06 12.37
C SER A 71 -10.02 18.00 13.63
N PRO A 72 -8.75 17.58 13.53
CA PRO A 72 -7.81 17.71 14.63
C PRO A 72 -7.44 19.19 14.84
N GLU A 73 -7.05 19.55 16.06
CA GLU A 73 -6.79 20.94 16.45
C GLU A 73 -5.71 21.66 15.64
N THR A 74 -4.77 20.90 15.06
CA THR A 74 -3.56 21.46 14.44
C THR A 74 -3.64 21.61 12.93
N VAL A 75 -4.74 21.22 12.30
CA VAL A 75 -4.93 21.30 10.83
C VAL A 75 -6.32 21.79 10.49
N GLU A 76 -6.44 22.46 9.35
CA GLU A 76 -7.73 22.91 8.83
C GLU A 76 -8.68 21.72 8.65
N PRO A 77 -9.91 21.83 9.19
CA PRO A 77 -10.93 20.81 9.00
C PRO A 77 -11.18 20.52 7.53
N HIS A 78 -11.31 19.25 7.21
CA HIS A 78 -11.59 18.81 5.83
C HIS A 78 -12.49 17.58 5.82
N ARG A 79 -13.10 17.30 4.68
CA ARG A 79 -13.93 16.11 4.48
C ARG A 79 -13.22 15.09 3.60
N VAL A 80 -13.34 13.83 4.00
CA VAL A 80 -12.92 12.68 3.20
C VAL A 80 -14.18 11.95 2.76
N TYR A 81 -14.43 11.94 1.46
CA TYR A 81 -15.54 11.24 0.83
C TYR A 81 -15.08 9.90 0.29
N ALA A 82 -15.97 8.92 0.30
CA ALA A 82 -15.75 7.62 -0.30
C ALA A 82 -16.98 7.19 -1.10
N ALA A 83 -16.75 6.70 -2.32
CA ALA A 83 -17.77 6.15 -3.18
C ALA A 83 -17.45 4.67 -3.45
N ALA A 84 -18.36 3.75 -3.09
CA ALA A 84 -18.20 2.34 -3.39
C ALA A 84 -18.77 2.01 -4.78
N LEU A 85 -17.92 1.52 -5.67
CA LEU A 85 -18.30 0.96 -6.97
C LEU A 85 -18.39 -0.56 -6.84
N THR A 86 -19.58 -1.12 -6.98
CA THR A 86 -19.87 -2.53 -6.65
C THR A 86 -20.39 -3.32 -7.84
N GLY A 87 -20.25 -4.65 -7.77
CA GLY A 87 -20.76 -5.56 -8.80
C GLY A 87 -20.11 -5.36 -10.15
N LEU A 88 -18.83 -4.96 -10.16
CA LEU A 88 -18.06 -4.71 -11.36
C LEU A 88 -17.70 -6.01 -12.07
N LYS A 89 -17.58 -5.98 -13.39
CA LYS A 89 -17.00 -7.09 -14.14
C LYS A 89 -15.46 -7.04 -14.02
N PRO A 90 -14.82 -8.19 -13.81
CA PRO A 90 -13.36 -8.22 -13.63
C PRO A 90 -12.62 -7.60 -14.80
N GLY A 91 -11.72 -6.66 -14.52
CA GLY A 91 -10.85 -6.00 -15.49
C GLY A 91 -11.56 -4.96 -16.39
N ASP A 92 -12.84 -4.68 -16.18
CA ASP A 92 -13.53 -3.63 -16.94
C ASP A 92 -12.93 -2.24 -16.65
N LYS A 93 -12.84 -1.47 -17.73
CA LYS A 93 -12.50 -0.05 -17.65
C LYS A 93 -13.77 0.74 -17.33
N ILE A 94 -13.76 1.45 -16.21
CA ILE A 94 -14.88 2.19 -15.67
C ILE A 94 -14.62 3.68 -15.81
N GLN A 95 -15.40 4.36 -16.63
CA GLN A 95 -15.41 5.82 -16.69
C GLN A 95 -16.36 6.34 -15.60
N TYR A 96 -15.96 7.39 -14.91
CA TYR A 96 -16.79 8.02 -13.88
C TYR A 96 -16.71 9.55 -13.91
N GLU A 97 -17.78 10.16 -13.44
CA GLU A 97 -17.94 11.60 -13.28
C GLU A 97 -18.30 11.90 -11.82
N LEU A 98 -17.51 12.75 -11.18
CA LEU A 98 -17.88 13.36 -9.91
C LEU A 98 -18.54 14.70 -10.20
N ARG A 99 -19.74 14.87 -9.68
CA ARG A 99 -20.54 16.10 -9.83
C ARG A 99 -20.73 16.74 -8.47
N GLU A 100 -20.70 18.07 -8.44
CA GLU A 100 -21.08 18.87 -7.30
C GLU A 100 -22.23 19.79 -7.73
N SER A 101 -23.35 19.72 -7.01
CA SER A 101 -24.57 20.50 -7.33
C SER A 101 -24.94 20.43 -8.83
N GLY A 102 -24.82 19.23 -9.43
CA GLY A 102 -25.12 18.95 -10.83
C GLY A 102 -23.99 19.25 -11.83
N SER A 103 -22.98 20.03 -11.49
CA SER A 103 -21.85 20.38 -12.34
C SER A 103 -20.73 19.34 -12.23
N ILE A 104 -20.12 18.94 -13.37
CA ILE A 104 -18.96 18.04 -13.36
C ILE A 104 -17.74 18.76 -12.78
N VAL A 105 -17.17 18.22 -11.71
CA VAL A 105 -15.96 18.74 -11.05
C VAL A 105 -14.74 17.85 -11.27
N TYR A 106 -14.94 16.59 -11.65
CA TYR A 106 -13.88 15.66 -11.99
C TYR A 106 -14.40 14.54 -12.90
N THR A 107 -13.55 14.10 -13.82
CA THR A 107 -13.76 12.89 -14.62
C THR A 107 -12.54 12.00 -14.51
N GLY A 108 -12.76 10.69 -14.44
CA GLY A 108 -11.67 9.75 -14.31
C GLY A 108 -11.99 8.38 -14.87
N THR A 109 -11.00 7.52 -14.80
CA THR A 109 -11.11 6.12 -15.20
C THR A 109 -10.49 5.24 -14.13
N ALA A 110 -11.18 4.15 -13.77
CA ALA A 110 -10.67 3.10 -12.92
C ALA A 110 -10.70 1.76 -13.65
N ILE A 111 -9.85 0.82 -13.25
CA ILE A 111 -9.89 -0.56 -13.71
C ILE A 111 -10.45 -1.42 -12.57
N ALA A 112 -11.49 -2.19 -12.85
CA ALA A 112 -12.04 -3.14 -11.89
C ALA A 112 -11.00 -4.21 -11.55
N PRO A 113 -10.95 -4.71 -10.29
CA PRO A 113 -10.04 -5.79 -9.93
C PRO A 113 -10.13 -6.96 -10.90
N LYS A 114 -8.99 -7.52 -11.30
CA LYS A 114 -8.91 -8.60 -12.28
C LYS A 114 -9.30 -9.96 -11.67
N SER A 115 -9.78 -10.86 -12.51
CA SER A 115 -10.11 -12.25 -12.15
C SER A 115 -8.88 -13.14 -12.20
N ASP A 116 -9.02 -14.38 -11.69
CA ASP A 116 -7.96 -15.39 -11.64
C ASP A 116 -7.44 -15.82 -13.03
N ARG A 117 -8.19 -15.48 -14.11
CA ARG A 117 -7.83 -15.82 -15.49
C ARG A 117 -7.18 -14.69 -16.26
N GLN A 118 -7.02 -13.53 -15.63
CA GLN A 118 -6.46 -12.34 -16.28
C GLN A 118 -5.04 -12.08 -15.82
N ASP A 119 -4.16 -11.84 -16.77
CA ASP A 119 -2.81 -11.34 -16.51
C ASP A 119 -2.89 -9.97 -15.85
N HIS A 120 -1.95 -9.70 -14.95
CA HIS A 120 -1.92 -8.42 -14.24
C HIS A 120 -0.50 -7.98 -13.93
N THR A 121 -0.39 -6.69 -13.64
CA THR A 121 0.86 -6.06 -13.22
C THR A 121 0.66 -5.35 -11.88
N PHE A 122 1.74 -5.24 -11.12
CA PHE A 122 1.72 -4.42 -9.92
C PHE A 122 3.07 -3.74 -9.68
N ALA A 123 3.03 -2.60 -9.00
CA ALA A 123 4.22 -1.92 -8.50
C ALA A 123 4.27 -1.97 -6.98
N VAL A 124 5.49 -1.99 -6.41
CA VAL A 124 5.72 -2.00 -4.96
C VAL A 124 6.84 -1.03 -4.61
N PHE A 125 6.62 -0.19 -3.62
CA PHE A 125 7.65 0.60 -2.93
C PHE A 125 7.11 1.09 -1.58
N GLY A 126 7.99 1.47 -0.68
CA GLY A 126 7.68 2.13 0.59
C GLY A 126 8.63 3.26 0.90
N ASP A 127 8.56 3.82 2.10
CA ASP A 127 9.50 4.82 2.61
C ASP A 127 9.57 6.05 1.70
N CYS A 128 8.40 6.58 1.32
CA CYS A 128 8.29 7.48 0.18
C CYS A 128 7.90 8.93 0.50
N GLY A 129 7.15 9.21 1.58
CA GLY A 129 6.63 10.55 1.87
C GLY A 129 7.68 11.50 2.43
N THR A 130 8.43 12.16 1.57
CA THR A 130 9.58 12.99 1.96
C THR A 130 9.60 14.36 1.31
N ALA A 131 8.58 14.73 0.55
CA ALA A 131 8.49 15.99 -0.21
C ALA A 131 9.73 16.25 -1.12
N SER A 132 10.34 15.17 -1.64
CA SER A 132 11.63 15.23 -2.34
C SER A 132 11.50 15.07 -3.86
N LEU A 133 12.53 15.52 -4.59
CA LEU A 133 12.66 15.26 -6.02
C LEU A 133 12.68 13.75 -6.31
N VAL A 134 13.30 12.96 -5.43
CA VAL A 134 13.40 11.51 -5.60
C VAL A 134 12.03 10.85 -5.52
N GLN A 135 11.22 11.22 -4.54
CA GLN A 135 9.82 10.76 -4.46
C GLN A 135 9.03 11.10 -5.73
N ALA A 136 9.19 12.33 -6.25
CA ALA A 136 8.57 12.73 -7.51
C ALA A 136 9.00 11.83 -8.68
N GLN A 137 10.29 11.51 -8.77
CA GLN A 137 10.85 10.64 -9.81
C GLN A 137 10.32 9.20 -9.68
N ILE A 138 10.25 8.64 -8.47
CA ILE A 138 9.68 7.30 -8.25
C ILE A 138 8.20 7.27 -8.63
N SER A 139 7.40 8.24 -8.16
CA SER A 139 5.99 8.37 -8.56
C SER A 139 5.83 8.44 -10.08
N TYR A 140 6.64 9.25 -10.74
CA TYR A 140 6.64 9.40 -12.19
C TYR A 140 6.97 8.08 -12.91
N GLN A 141 8.06 7.41 -12.54
CA GLN A 141 8.47 6.16 -13.19
C GLN A 141 7.47 5.03 -12.92
N ALA A 142 6.95 4.93 -11.70
CA ALA A 142 5.93 3.94 -11.36
C ALA A 142 4.67 4.13 -12.22
N SER A 143 4.18 5.37 -12.39
CA SER A 143 3.01 5.64 -13.22
C SER A 143 3.24 5.28 -14.70
N ARG A 144 4.46 5.45 -15.22
CA ARG A 144 4.81 5.09 -16.61
C ARG A 144 4.77 3.58 -16.88
N THR A 145 4.90 2.74 -15.84
CA THR A 145 4.74 1.30 -15.99
C THR A 145 3.28 0.88 -16.08
N ASN A 146 2.35 1.81 -15.85
CA ASN A 146 0.90 1.60 -15.88
C ASN A 146 0.47 0.34 -15.11
N PRO A 147 0.79 0.23 -13.81
CA PRO A 147 0.48 -0.95 -13.02
C PRO A 147 -1.02 -1.03 -12.75
N ASP A 148 -1.54 -2.25 -12.72
CA ASP A 148 -2.94 -2.51 -12.34
C ASP A 148 -3.18 -2.31 -10.83
N LEU A 149 -2.14 -2.56 -10.02
CA LEU A 149 -2.16 -2.47 -8.56
C LEU A 149 -0.86 -1.81 -8.07
N LEU A 150 -0.97 -0.94 -7.09
CA LEU A 150 0.14 -0.38 -6.34
C LEU A 150 0.06 -0.85 -4.89
N VAL A 151 1.16 -1.35 -4.35
CA VAL A 151 1.30 -1.71 -2.93
C VAL A 151 2.37 -0.84 -2.31
N LEU A 152 1.97 -0.01 -1.34
CA LEU A 152 2.87 0.82 -0.56
C LEU A 152 3.26 0.07 0.72
N THR A 153 4.53 -0.28 0.88
CA THR A 153 5.02 -1.14 1.97
C THR A 153 5.28 -0.40 3.28
N GLY A 154 4.57 0.69 3.54
CA GLY A 154 4.65 1.46 4.78
C GLY A 154 5.59 2.64 4.72
N ASP A 155 5.62 3.40 5.81
CA ASP A 155 6.25 4.71 5.90
C ASP A 155 5.84 5.59 4.72
N ILE A 156 4.51 5.73 4.61
CA ILE A 156 3.85 6.47 3.54
C ILE A 156 4.13 7.96 3.70
N VAL A 157 4.23 8.41 4.95
CA VAL A 157 4.65 9.78 5.34
C VAL A 157 5.62 9.75 6.51
N TYR A 158 6.29 10.86 6.75
CA TYR A 158 7.27 11.06 7.83
C TYR A 158 6.97 12.36 8.61
N ASP A 159 7.31 12.46 9.92
CA ASP A 159 7.94 11.42 10.75
C ASP A 159 6.93 10.76 11.72
N ASN A 160 5.67 11.21 11.78
CA ASN A 160 4.72 10.89 12.85
C ASN A 160 3.32 10.46 12.36
N GLY A 161 3.14 10.15 11.09
CA GLY A 161 1.87 9.69 10.53
C GLY A 161 0.75 10.73 10.58
N ARG A 162 1.09 12.01 10.34
CA ARG A 162 0.22 13.15 10.56
C ARG A 162 -0.60 13.50 9.31
N VAL A 163 -1.77 14.11 9.55
CA VAL A 163 -2.58 14.72 8.48
C VAL A 163 -1.77 15.79 7.72
N SER A 164 -1.01 16.61 8.47
CA SER A 164 -0.16 17.66 7.87
C SER A 164 0.92 17.08 6.96
N GLU A 165 1.52 15.93 7.33
CA GLU A 165 2.52 15.23 6.51
C GLU A 165 1.89 14.65 5.23
N TYR A 166 0.72 14.02 5.30
CA TYR A 166 0.00 13.61 4.09
C TYR A 166 -0.27 14.77 3.12
N LYS A 167 -0.65 15.95 3.66
CA LYS A 167 -0.94 17.14 2.85
C LYS A 167 0.30 17.72 2.17
N SER A 168 1.45 17.72 2.85
CA SER A 168 2.69 18.31 2.33
C SER A 168 3.59 17.34 1.60
N GLU A 169 3.62 16.07 1.99
CA GLU A 169 4.65 15.11 1.58
C GLU A 169 4.14 14.00 0.66
N PHE A 170 2.84 13.67 0.68
CA PHE A 170 2.33 12.53 -0.05
C PHE A 170 1.40 12.90 -1.21
N TRP A 171 0.26 13.52 -0.93
CA TRP A 171 -0.73 13.83 -1.96
C TRP A 171 -0.16 14.65 -3.12
N PRO A 172 0.64 15.72 -2.91
CA PRO A 172 1.14 16.56 -4.00
C PRO A 172 2.00 15.83 -5.03
N TYR A 173 2.58 14.67 -4.65
CA TYR A 173 3.49 13.91 -5.51
C TYR A 173 2.82 12.75 -6.25
N HIS A 174 1.66 12.27 -5.75
CA HIS A 174 1.02 11.07 -6.25
C HIS A 174 -0.38 11.28 -6.83
N THR A 175 -0.93 12.50 -6.74
CA THR A 175 -2.30 12.83 -7.21
C THR A 175 -2.36 13.99 -8.19
N ARG A 176 -1.28 14.26 -8.88
CA ARG A 176 -1.21 15.34 -9.86
C ARG A 176 -2.14 15.08 -11.05
N SER A 177 -2.51 16.13 -11.75
CA SER A 177 -3.23 16.03 -13.03
C SER A 177 -2.31 15.65 -14.21
N ASP A 178 -1.01 15.90 -14.07
CA ASP A 178 0.03 15.69 -15.07
C ASP A 178 1.21 14.91 -14.48
N ALA A 179 1.99 14.23 -15.33
CA ALA A 179 3.15 13.46 -14.92
C ALA A 179 4.45 14.15 -15.32
N TRP A 180 5.29 14.50 -14.32
CA TRP A 180 6.60 15.13 -14.53
C TRP A 180 7.64 14.52 -13.59
N PRO A 181 8.87 14.20 -14.09
CA PRO A 181 9.91 13.61 -13.24
C PRO A 181 10.25 14.44 -11.99
N SER A 182 10.13 15.77 -12.09
CA SER A 182 10.46 16.68 -10.97
C SER A 182 9.28 17.04 -10.08
N LYS A 183 8.06 16.55 -10.39
CA LYS A 183 6.85 16.97 -9.68
C LYS A 183 5.98 15.79 -9.21
N GLY A 184 6.16 14.60 -9.76
CA GLY A 184 5.32 13.42 -9.49
C GLY A 184 4.32 13.13 -10.62
N SER A 185 3.24 12.43 -10.29
CA SER A 185 2.32 11.87 -11.28
C SER A 185 0.89 11.68 -10.76
N PRO A 186 -0.09 11.35 -11.62
CA PRO A 186 -1.45 10.97 -11.22
C PRO A 186 -1.53 9.49 -10.77
N LEU A 187 -0.50 8.94 -10.13
CA LEU A 187 -0.37 7.51 -9.84
C LEU A 187 -1.60 6.96 -9.07
N LEU A 188 -2.02 7.66 -8.01
CA LEU A 188 -3.13 7.19 -7.15
C LEU A 188 -4.52 7.39 -7.77
N THR A 189 -4.66 8.29 -8.75
CA THR A 189 -5.92 8.52 -9.44
C THR A 189 -6.13 7.59 -10.64
N GLN A 190 -5.10 6.84 -11.01
CA GLN A 190 -5.10 5.93 -12.16
C GLN A 190 -4.89 4.46 -11.77
N THR A 191 -4.31 4.20 -10.59
CA THR A 191 -3.91 2.85 -10.15
C THR A 191 -4.64 2.49 -8.85
N LEU A 192 -5.20 1.28 -8.80
CA LEU A 192 -5.75 0.72 -7.56
C LEU A 192 -4.62 0.61 -6.53
N THR A 193 -4.75 1.29 -5.40
CA THR A 193 -3.67 1.41 -4.42
C THR A 193 -4.05 0.83 -3.06
N VAL A 194 -3.07 0.16 -2.46
CA VAL A 194 -3.13 -0.42 -1.11
C VAL A 194 -2.00 0.18 -0.28
N GLY A 195 -2.32 0.70 0.90
CA GLY A 195 -1.33 1.15 1.88
C GLY A 195 -1.17 0.13 3.00
N ILE A 196 0.06 -0.16 3.39
CA ILE A 196 0.41 -0.96 4.56
C ILE A 196 1.01 -0.01 5.58
N PRO A 197 0.70 -0.12 6.88
CA PRO A 197 1.25 0.83 7.84
C PRO A 197 2.71 0.53 8.17
N GLY A 198 3.56 1.55 8.09
CA GLY A 198 4.91 1.54 8.65
C GLY A 198 4.93 2.06 10.09
N ASN A 199 6.13 2.15 10.67
CA ASN A 199 6.28 2.69 12.02
C ASN A 199 6.04 4.20 12.05
N HIS A 200 6.45 4.93 11.03
CA HIS A 200 6.17 6.36 10.95
C HIS A 200 4.68 6.66 10.74
N ASP A 201 3.91 5.76 10.15
CA ASP A 201 2.47 5.96 9.92
C ASP A 201 1.62 5.84 11.19
N ILE A 202 1.91 4.85 12.08
CA ILE A 202 1.00 4.50 13.18
C ILE A 202 1.67 4.26 14.55
N LEU A 203 2.99 4.43 14.68
CA LEU A 203 3.67 4.23 15.96
C LEU A 203 3.50 5.43 16.92
N MET A 204 3.26 6.65 16.40
CA MET A 204 2.97 7.82 17.23
C MET A 204 1.56 7.71 17.81
N ARG A 205 1.46 7.46 19.12
CA ARG A 205 0.21 7.14 19.82
C ARG A 205 -0.28 8.22 20.78
N ASP A 206 0.55 9.25 21.04
CA ASP A 206 0.20 10.35 21.93
C ASP A 206 -0.46 11.50 21.14
N LEU A 207 -1.80 11.54 21.17
CA LEU A 207 -2.58 12.58 20.53
C LEU A 207 -2.54 13.93 21.28
N ASN A 208 -1.94 13.99 22.49
CA ASN A 208 -1.65 15.27 23.13
C ASN A 208 -0.45 15.96 22.47
N ARG A 209 0.54 15.16 22.07
CA ARG A 209 1.73 15.65 21.38
C ARG A 209 1.45 15.95 19.91
N PHE A 210 0.73 15.06 19.22
CA PHE A 210 0.38 15.21 17.81
C PHE A 210 -1.11 14.89 17.58
N PRO A 211 -2.00 15.89 17.72
CA PRO A 211 -3.45 15.69 17.58
C PRO A 211 -3.90 15.18 16.21
N ASP A 212 -3.10 15.39 15.17
CA ASP A 212 -3.34 14.98 13.78
C ASP A 212 -2.56 13.73 13.36
N ALA A 213 -1.96 12.99 14.30
CA ALA A 213 -1.30 11.70 14.02
C ALA A 213 -2.32 10.58 13.72
N GLN A 214 -1.83 9.40 13.34
CA GLN A 214 -2.65 8.24 12.96
C GLN A 214 -3.52 8.48 11.71
N ALA A 215 -3.08 9.39 10.83
CA ALA A 215 -3.82 9.77 9.62
C ALA A 215 -3.99 8.59 8.64
N PHE A 216 -3.19 7.54 8.75
CA PHE A 216 -3.38 6.27 8.05
C PHE A 216 -4.83 5.80 8.18
N PHE A 217 -5.40 5.77 9.37
CA PHE A 217 -6.77 5.31 9.61
C PHE A 217 -7.84 6.29 9.10
N TYR A 218 -7.47 7.51 8.77
CA TYR A 218 -8.37 8.45 8.12
C TYR A 218 -8.48 8.23 6.62
N TYR A 219 -7.40 7.89 5.96
CA TYR A 219 -7.28 8.03 4.51
C TYR A 219 -7.33 6.71 3.74
N TRP A 220 -6.98 5.58 4.40
CA TRP A 220 -6.96 4.29 3.72
C TRP A 220 -8.26 3.51 3.92
N HIS A 221 -8.91 3.22 2.79
CA HIS A 221 -10.13 2.41 2.73
C HIS A 221 -9.77 1.02 2.23
N GLN A 222 -9.65 0.07 3.13
CA GLN A 222 -9.13 -1.27 2.90
C GLN A 222 -10.08 -2.34 3.43
N PRO A 223 -9.88 -3.64 3.08
CA PRO A 223 -10.64 -4.71 3.69
C PRO A 223 -10.50 -4.71 5.22
N LEU A 224 -11.62 -4.90 5.91
CA LEU A 224 -11.67 -4.95 7.37
C LEU A 224 -11.86 -6.39 7.86
N ASN A 225 -11.10 -7.32 7.27
CA ASN A 225 -11.20 -8.77 7.48
C ASN A 225 -10.03 -9.35 8.30
N GLY A 226 -9.20 -8.50 8.88
CA GLY A 226 -8.06 -8.89 9.72
C GLY A 226 -8.46 -9.42 11.09
N PRO A 227 -7.47 -9.88 11.87
CA PRO A 227 -7.69 -10.55 13.16
C PRO A 227 -8.01 -9.58 14.30
N ILE A 228 -7.64 -8.31 14.16
CA ILE A 228 -7.80 -7.28 15.19
C ILE A 228 -9.09 -6.51 14.89
N THR A 229 -10.05 -6.58 15.78
CA THR A 229 -11.38 -6.02 15.58
C THR A 229 -11.72 -4.90 16.57
N GLN A 230 -11.04 -4.86 17.70
CA GLN A 230 -11.30 -3.91 18.78
C GLN A 230 -10.00 -3.36 19.37
N VAL A 231 -10.06 -2.15 19.93
CA VAL A 231 -8.97 -1.55 20.70
C VAL A 231 -8.73 -2.36 21.97
N GLY A 232 -7.46 -2.56 22.33
CA GLY A 232 -7.05 -3.38 23.47
C GLY A 232 -6.85 -4.85 23.17
N GLU A 233 -7.21 -5.35 21.97
CA GLU A 233 -6.82 -6.67 21.52
C GLU A 233 -5.29 -6.77 21.29
N PRO A 234 -4.69 -7.97 21.45
CA PRO A 234 -3.28 -8.15 21.13
C PRO A 234 -2.94 -7.68 19.73
N GLY A 235 -2.00 -6.74 19.62
CA GLY A 235 -1.60 -6.15 18.35
C GLY A 235 -2.43 -4.95 17.90
N SER A 236 -3.39 -4.47 18.68
CA SER A 236 -4.03 -3.18 18.42
C SER A 236 -3.18 -2.03 18.94
N THR A 237 -3.19 -0.91 18.22
CA THR A 237 -2.59 0.34 18.69
C THR A 237 -3.46 0.91 19.79
N VAL A 238 -2.92 1.16 20.99
CA VAL A 238 -3.61 1.86 22.08
C VAL A 238 -3.15 3.31 22.10
N LEU A 239 -4.08 4.23 21.87
CA LEU A 239 -3.81 5.67 21.83
C LEU A 239 -3.93 6.30 23.21
N THR A 240 -3.16 7.36 23.43
CA THR A 240 -3.22 8.22 24.61
C THR A 240 -3.61 9.64 24.20
N GLY A 241 -4.30 10.36 25.09
CA GLY A 241 -4.74 11.73 24.83
C GLY A 241 -5.86 12.14 25.78
N THR A 242 -6.30 13.39 25.67
CA THR A 242 -7.51 13.81 26.40
C THR A 242 -8.74 13.05 25.86
N PRO A 243 -9.80 12.87 26.69
CA PRO A 243 -11.02 12.18 26.24
C PRO A 243 -11.60 12.78 24.96
N GLU A 244 -11.53 14.10 24.79
CA GLU A 244 -12.05 14.81 23.62
C GLU A 244 -11.26 14.46 22.35
N ARG A 245 -9.92 14.40 22.44
CA ARG A 245 -9.04 14.03 21.31
C ARG A 245 -9.22 12.58 20.90
N LEU A 246 -9.28 11.68 21.88
CA LEU A 246 -9.55 10.27 21.63
C LEU A 246 -10.92 10.06 20.95
N ALA A 247 -11.97 10.74 21.45
CA ALA A 247 -13.31 10.68 20.86
C ALA A 247 -13.36 11.26 19.44
N ALA A 248 -12.69 12.40 19.21
CA ALA A 248 -12.59 13.01 17.89
C ALA A 248 -11.87 12.10 16.89
N PHE A 249 -10.75 11.49 17.30
CA PHE A 249 -10.02 10.51 16.50
C PHE A 249 -10.91 9.29 16.17
N GLN A 250 -11.52 8.67 17.18
CA GLN A 250 -12.36 7.49 17.00
C GLN A 250 -13.53 7.75 16.05
N LYS A 251 -14.17 8.91 16.17
CA LYS A 251 -15.25 9.34 15.28
C LYS A 251 -14.77 9.46 13.83
N ALA A 252 -13.58 10.04 13.60
CA ALA A 252 -13.02 10.28 12.27
C ALA A 252 -12.44 9.00 11.63
N ALA A 253 -11.75 8.16 12.41
CA ALA A 253 -11.22 6.90 11.93
C ALA A 253 -12.33 5.85 11.69
N GLY A 254 -13.36 5.87 12.53
CA GLY A 254 -14.47 4.93 12.44
C GLY A 254 -14.02 3.47 12.49
N ALA A 255 -14.57 2.63 11.64
CA ALA A 255 -14.25 1.21 11.59
C ALA A 255 -12.83 0.88 11.09
N ASN A 256 -12.11 1.83 10.48
CA ASN A 256 -10.75 1.60 10.03
C ASN A 256 -9.78 1.40 11.21
N TYR A 257 -10.05 2.03 12.35
CA TYR A 257 -9.24 1.87 13.55
C TYR A 257 -9.86 0.85 14.52
N PRO A 258 -9.13 -0.17 14.99
CA PRO A 258 -7.75 -0.55 14.60
C PRO A 258 -7.70 -1.57 13.43
N ARG A 259 -8.80 -1.82 12.75
CA ARG A 259 -8.99 -2.94 11.81
C ARG A 259 -8.18 -2.83 10.52
N GLY A 260 -7.90 -1.61 10.05
CA GLY A 260 -7.28 -1.37 8.75
C GLY A 260 -5.79 -1.69 8.65
N ALA A 261 -5.13 -2.09 9.75
CA ALA A 261 -3.69 -2.36 9.76
C ALA A 261 -3.32 -3.80 9.35
N ASN A 262 -4.27 -4.75 9.50
CA ASN A 262 -4.09 -6.15 9.07
C ASN A 262 -5.29 -6.58 8.24
N PHE A 263 -5.06 -7.08 7.04
CA PHE A 263 -6.13 -7.49 6.13
C PHE A 263 -5.59 -8.39 5.02
N SER A 264 -6.49 -8.99 4.24
CA SER A 264 -6.14 -9.72 3.03
C SER A 264 -7.09 -9.41 1.89
N PHE A 265 -6.63 -9.65 0.66
CA PHE A 265 -7.44 -9.48 -0.55
C PHE A 265 -6.92 -10.34 -1.69
N ASP A 266 -7.78 -10.54 -2.68
CA ASP A 266 -7.44 -11.20 -3.92
C ASP A 266 -7.33 -10.20 -5.07
N TYR A 267 -6.29 -10.33 -5.89
CA TYR A 267 -6.16 -9.61 -7.15
C TYR A 267 -5.62 -10.54 -8.24
N GLY A 268 -6.36 -10.69 -9.33
CA GLY A 268 -6.01 -11.69 -10.34
C GLY A 268 -5.95 -13.10 -9.71
N ASN A 269 -4.99 -13.90 -10.13
CA ASN A 269 -4.71 -15.22 -9.58
C ASN A 269 -3.76 -15.19 -8.36
N ALA A 270 -3.61 -14.03 -7.74
CA ALA A 270 -2.82 -13.82 -6.53
C ALA A 270 -3.69 -13.56 -5.30
N HIS A 271 -3.20 -13.99 -4.15
CA HIS A 271 -3.69 -13.62 -2.83
C HIS A 271 -2.63 -12.78 -2.13
N TRP A 272 -3.07 -11.73 -1.46
CA TRP A 272 -2.24 -10.80 -0.69
C TRP A 272 -2.67 -10.81 0.76
N THR A 273 -1.71 -11.04 1.66
CA THR A 273 -1.88 -10.89 3.11
C THR A 273 -1.03 -9.72 3.57
N CYS A 274 -1.67 -8.68 4.10
CA CYS A 274 -1.05 -7.44 4.56
C CYS A 274 -1.05 -7.41 6.08
N LEU A 275 0.13 -7.19 6.69
CA LEU A 275 0.34 -7.34 8.12
C LEU A 275 0.94 -6.07 8.73
N ASP A 276 0.52 -5.76 9.95
CA ASP A 276 1.20 -4.80 10.82
C ASP A 276 2.38 -5.50 11.51
N ALA A 277 3.59 -5.09 11.16
CA ALA A 277 4.83 -5.63 11.74
C ALA A 277 5.43 -4.74 12.83
N ASN A 278 4.70 -3.73 13.31
CA ASN A 278 5.19 -2.84 14.35
C ASN A 278 5.47 -3.57 15.67
N PRO A 279 6.44 -3.10 16.48
CA PRO A 279 6.91 -3.82 17.68
C PRO A 279 5.86 -4.10 18.74
N TYR A 280 4.74 -3.36 18.76
CA TYR A 280 3.64 -3.61 19.69
C TYR A 280 2.76 -4.80 19.30
N VAL A 281 2.90 -5.34 18.08
CA VAL A 281 2.15 -6.53 17.64
C VAL A 281 2.88 -7.77 18.09
N ASP A 282 2.24 -8.56 18.94
CA ASP A 282 2.80 -9.84 19.40
C ASP A 282 2.43 -10.99 18.46
N TRP A 283 3.27 -11.27 17.49
CA TRP A 283 3.10 -12.37 16.53
C TRP A 283 3.31 -13.76 17.13
N THR A 284 3.53 -13.89 18.46
CA THR A 284 3.41 -15.18 19.18
C THR A 284 1.96 -15.45 19.59
N ASN A 285 1.08 -14.44 19.54
CA ASN A 285 -0.31 -14.57 19.94
C ASN A 285 -1.07 -15.60 19.10
N PRO A 286 -1.72 -16.61 19.72
CA PRO A 286 -2.41 -17.67 18.99
C PRO A 286 -3.54 -17.19 18.08
N LYS A 287 -4.28 -16.13 18.44
CA LYS A 287 -5.36 -15.56 17.61
C LYS A 287 -4.82 -14.99 16.31
N LEU A 288 -3.72 -14.21 16.37
CA LEU A 288 -3.09 -13.63 15.18
C LEU A 288 -2.52 -14.72 14.28
N ARG A 289 -1.82 -15.68 14.86
CA ARG A 289 -1.22 -16.80 14.13
C ARG A 289 -2.28 -17.69 13.47
N GLN A 290 -3.38 -17.97 14.17
CA GLN A 290 -4.46 -18.79 13.62
C GLN A 290 -5.14 -18.08 12.44
N TRP A 291 -5.42 -16.78 12.56
CA TRP A 291 -5.96 -16.00 11.46
C TRP A 291 -5.05 -16.07 10.23
N LEU A 292 -3.73 -15.90 10.40
CA LEU A 292 -2.77 -15.94 9.31
C LEU A 292 -2.73 -17.33 8.63
N LYS A 293 -2.78 -18.42 9.42
CA LYS A 293 -2.89 -19.79 8.90
C LYS A 293 -4.17 -20.00 8.10
N ASP A 294 -5.30 -19.55 8.63
CA ASP A 294 -6.61 -19.69 7.98
C ASP A 294 -6.70 -18.88 6.70
N ASP A 295 -6.12 -17.68 6.69
CA ASP A 295 -6.09 -16.79 5.53
C ASP A 295 -5.29 -17.43 4.38
N LEU A 296 -4.08 -17.88 4.64
CA LEU A 296 -3.25 -18.57 3.66
C LEU A 296 -3.82 -19.92 3.23
N ALA A 297 -4.53 -20.64 4.11
CA ALA A 297 -5.22 -21.88 3.76
C ALA A 297 -6.39 -21.62 2.79
N LYS A 298 -7.17 -20.55 2.99
CA LYS A 298 -8.22 -20.12 2.05
C LYS A 298 -7.63 -19.80 0.66
N ALA A 299 -6.40 -19.30 0.64
CA ALA A 299 -5.66 -18.98 -0.58
C ALA A 299 -5.06 -20.22 -1.30
N ALA A 300 -5.28 -21.45 -0.83
CA ALA A 300 -4.65 -22.65 -1.37
C ALA A 300 -4.87 -22.88 -2.88
N LYS A 301 -5.98 -22.38 -3.43
CA LYS A 301 -6.31 -22.48 -4.87
C LYS A 301 -5.70 -21.35 -5.71
N LYS A 302 -5.09 -20.33 -5.09
CA LYS A 302 -4.43 -19.25 -5.82
C LYS A 302 -3.08 -19.70 -6.35
N THR A 303 -2.75 -19.24 -7.54
CA THR A 303 -1.43 -19.52 -8.13
C THR A 303 -0.32 -18.86 -7.34
N TRP A 304 -0.54 -17.59 -6.94
CA TRP A 304 0.46 -16.78 -6.25
C TRP A 304 -0.05 -16.36 -4.87
N ARG A 305 0.85 -16.33 -3.89
CA ARG A 305 0.60 -15.83 -2.54
C ARG A 305 1.69 -14.88 -2.16
N PHE A 306 1.30 -13.66 -1.88
CA PHE A 306 2.18 -12.59 -1.46
C PHE A 306 1.82 -12.16 -0.04
N VAL A 307 2.84 -11.87 0.74
CA VAL A 307 2.70 -11.22 2.05
C VAL A 307 3.38 -9.88 1.97
N SER A 308 2.83 -8.87 2.62
CA SER A 308 3.49 -7.59 2.73
C SER A 308 3.34 -7.00 4.12
N TYR A 309 4.44 -6.48 4.64
CA TYR A 309 4.54 -5.77 5.91
C TYR A 309 5.75 -4.84 5.88
N HIS A 310 5.85 -3.91 6.84
CA HIS A 310 6.86 -2.87 6.75
C HIS A 310 8.26 -3.34 7.18
N GLN A 311 8.46 -3.77 8.45
CA GLN A 311 9.79 -4.06 9.02
C GLN A 311 10.34 -5.42 8.55
N PRO A 312 11.35 -5.48 7.67
CA PRO A 312 11.88 -6.74 7.14
C PRO A 312 12.65 -7.55 8.19
N SER A 313 12.50 -8.87 8.15
CA SER A 313 13.23 -9.78 9.03
C SER A 313 14.47 -10.41 8.40
N PHE A 314 14.67 -10.23 7.09
CA PHE A 314 15.81 -10.74 6.34
C PHE A 314 16.37 -9.62 5.46
N HIS A 315 17.42 -8.95 5.96
CA HIS A 315 18.13 -7.90 5.25
C HIS A 315 19.60 -7.83 5.69
N SER A 316 20.44 -7.22 4.86
CA SER A 316 21.88 -7.10 5.11
C SER A 316 22.29 -5.75 5.72
N SER A 317 21.38 -4.76 5.74
CA SER A 317 21.69 -3.43 6.28
C SER A 317 22.13 -3.51 7.75
N THR A 318 23.07 -2.67 8.14
CA THR A 318 23.49 -2.52 9.55
C THR A 318 22.48 -1.75 10.39
N THR A 319 21.68 -0.88 9.73
CA THR A 319 20.55 -0.21 10.34
C THR A 319 19.43 -1.23 10.53
N HIS A 320 18.76 -1.23 11.68
CA HIS A 320 17.63 -2.11 12.01
C HIS A 320 17.94 -3.62 12.10
N GLN A 321 19.20 -4.03 12.22
CA GLN A 321 19.60 -5.46 12.30
C GLN A 321 18.91 -6.26 13.40
N GLY A 322 18.46 -5.61 14.48
CA GLY A 322 17.76 -6.25 15.61
C GLY A 322 16.29 -6.57 15.35
N GLU A 323 15.70 -6.02 14.29
CA GLU A 323 14.29 -6.12 14.02
C GLU A 323 13.93 -7.39 13.23
N LYS A 324 13.83 -8.51 13.96
CA LYS A 324 13.62 -9.85 13.40
C LYS A 324 12.26 -10.45 13.76
N GLN A 325 11.32 -9.65 14.28
CA GLN A 325 10.06 -10.15 14.86
C GLN A 325 9.19 -10.95 13.88
N MET A 326 9.21 -10.63 12.59
CA MET A 326 8.40 -11.35 11.60
C MET A 326 8.95 -12.75 11.26
N ARG A 327 10.14 -13.12 11.75
CA ARG A 327 10.60 -14.52 11.72
C ARG A 327 9.72 -15.44 12.58
N LEU A 328 8.98 -14.87 13.56
CA LEU A 328 8.02 -15.60 14.39
C LEU A 328 6.89 -16.27 13.61
N VAL A 329 6.65 -15.82 12.37
CA VAL A 329 5.59 -16.35 11.50
C VAL A 329 6.13 -16.93 10.19
N GLN A 330 7.45 -17.05 10.06
CA GLN A 330 8.08 -17.54 8.83
C GLN A 330 7.61 -18.96 8.47
N GLU A 331 7.48 -19.87 9.46
CA GLU A 331 6.99 -21.22 9.18
C GLU A 331 5.54 -21.22 8.67
N ILE A 332 4.72 -20.25 9.07
CA ILE A 332 3.35 -20.11 8.56
C ILE A 332 3.38 -19.67 7.08
N PHE A 333 4.31 -18.81 6.70
CA PHE A 333 4.50 -18.44 5.30
C PHE A 333 4.93 -19.63 4.45
N GLU A 334 5.84 -20.48 4.97
CA GLU A 334 6.30 -21.69 4.30
C GLU A 334 5.20 -22.74 4.16
N GLU A 335 4.47 -23.03 5.25
CA GLU A 335 3.30 -23.93 5.26
C GLU A 335 2.22 -23.43 4.29
N GLY A 336 1.97 -22.11 4.30
CA GLY A 336 1.02 -21.42 3.42
C GLY A 336 1.49 -21.27 1.97
N LYS A 337 2.71 -21.73 1.63
CA LYS A 337 3.30 -21.62 0.29
C LYS A 337 3.34 -20.17 -0.23
N VAL A 338 3.73 -19.25 0.62
CA VAL A 338 4.01 -17.88 0.23
C VAL A 338 5.19 -17.86 -0.76
N ASP A 339 5.04 -17.13 -1.84
CA ASP A 339 6.07 -17.02 -2.87
C ASP A 339 7.06 -15.89 -2.57
N ILE A 340 6.51 -14.71 -2.28
CA ILE A 340 7.31 -13.49 -2.04
C ILE A 340 6.72 -12.72 -0.86
N VAL A 341 7.60 -12.22 -0.02
CA VAL A 341 7.31 -11.21 1.01
C VAL A 341 7.89 -9.87 0.55
N PHE A 342 7.06 -8.82 0.53
CA PHE A 342 7.48 -7.45 0.22
C PHE A 342 7.50 -6.60 1.49
N CYS A 343 8.61 -5.89 1.72
CA CYS A 343 8.83 -5.06 2.91
C CYS A 343 9.34 -3.66 2.53
N GLY A 344 9.28 -2.71 3.47
CA GLY A 344 9.91 -1.40 3.42
C GLY A 344 10.99 -1.22 4.49
N HIS A 345 10.96 -0.08 5.21
CA HIS A 345 11.72 0.25 6.42
C HIS A 345 13.23 0.37 6.26
N VAL A 346 13.86 -0.51 5.55
CA VAL A 346 15.29 -0.45 5.24
C VAL A 346 15.44 0.25 3.89
N HIS A 347 15.96 1.48 3.92
CA HIS A 347 15.97 2.39 2.78
C HIS A 347 16.97 1.98 1.70
N ASN A 348 16.65 0.92 0.99
CA ASN A 348 17.35 0.39 -0.18
C ASN A 348 16.52 -0.73 -0.80
N TYR A 349 17.01 -1.33 -1.88
CA TYR A 349 16.47 -2.57 -2.42
C TYR A 349 17.34 -3.75 -2.02
N GLN A 350 16.68 -4.82 -1.58
CA GLN A 350 17.33 -6.09 -1.31
C GLN A 350 16.43 -7.24 -1.76
N ARG A 351 17.03 -8.28 -2.31
CA ARG A 351 16.35 -9.53 -2.61
C ARG A 351 17.14 -10.70 -2.04
N THR A 352 16.49 -11.57 -1.29
CA THR A 352 17.12 -12.79 -0.78
C THR A 352 17.10 -13.92 -1.80
N PHE A 353 17.97 -14.91 -1.63
CA PHE A 353 17.69 -16.26 -2.10
C PHE A 353 16.40 -16.77 -1.45
N PRO A 354 15.70 -17.79 -2.01
CA PRO A 354 14.59 -18.42 -1.32
C PRO A 354 15.02 -18.97 0.04
N ILE A 355 14.28 -18.63 1.10
CA ILE A 355 14.61 -18.96 2.50
C ILE A 355 13.63 -20.00 3.03
N GLN A 356 14.17 -20.96 3.81
CA GLN A 356 13.43 -21.90 4.62
C GLN A 356 13.97 -21.86 6.05
N MET A 357 13.11 -21.60 7.02
CA MET A 357 13.43 -21.71 8.44
C MET A 357 12.87 -22.99 9.07
N GLY A 358 11.79 -23.53 8.49
CA GLY A 358 11.03 -24.63 9.05
C GLY A 358 10.32 -24.27 10.37
N ALA A 359 9.57 -25.22 10.90
CA ALA A 359 8.92 -25.08 12.20
C ALA A 359 9.97 -25.14 13.33
N LYS A 360 10.06 -24.07 14.12
CA LYS A 360 10.96 -24.04 15.27
C LYS A 360 10.25 -24.54 16.52
N LYS A 361 10.88 -25.44 17.23
CA LYS A 361 10.51 -25.86 18.57
C LYS A 361 11.33 -25.02 19.55
N GLY A 362 10.75 -23.97 20.04
CA GLY A 362 11.39 -23.11 21.03
C GLY A 362 10.34 -22.53 21.97
N ALA A 363 10.69 -22.39 23.23
CA ALA A 363 9.81 -21.84 24.25
C ALA A 363 9.91 -20.31 24.32
N THR A 364 10.99 -19.71 23.83
CA THR A 364 11.25 -18.28 23.92
C THR A 364 11.21 -17.59 22.55
N ARG A 365 10.85 -16.30 22.57
CA ARG A 365 10.87 -15.44 21.38
C ARG A 365 12.26 -15.41 20.72
N GLU A 366 13.33 -15.40 21.53
CA GLU A 366 14.70 -15.40 21.03
C GLU A 366 15.05 -16.67 20.26
N GLU A 367 14.60 -17.83 20.74
CA GLU A 367 14.81 -19.12 20.06
C GLU A 367 14.08 -19.17 18.71
N LEU A 368 12.87 -18.60 18.65
CA LEU A 368 12.06 -18.57 17.43
C LEU A 368 12.63 -17.66 16.33
N VAL A 369 13.43 -16.65 16.68
CA VAL A 369 14.02 -15.71 15.72
C VAL A 369 15.50 -15.95 15.43
N LYS A 370 16.12 -17.00 15.97
CA LYS A 370 17.53 -17.35 15.74
C LYS A 370 17.88 -17.46 14.26
N ASP A 371 19.13 -17.17 13.94
CA ASP A 371 19.73 -17.33 12.62
C ASP A 371 19.97 -18.82 12.30
N ASP A 372 18.87 -19.52 11.98
CA ASP A 372 18.80 -20.95 11.69
C ASP A 372 17.89 -21.14 10.48
N TRP A 373 18.43 -20.89 9.31
CA TRP A 373 17.73 -20.87 8.04
C TRP A 373 18.60 -21.53 6.95
N ALA A 374 17.95 -22.19 6.00
CA ALA A 374 18.53 -22.69 4.77
C ALA A 374 18.16 -21.76 3.61
N VAL A 375 19.03 -21.68 2.61
CA VAL A 375 18.81 -20.92 1.38
C VAL A 375 18.95 -21.79 0.15
N ASP A 376 18.06 -21.59 -0.81
CA ASP A 376 18.14 -22.21 -2.13
C ASP A 376 19.00 -21.34 -3.06
N LYS A 377 20.32 -21.59 -3.08
CA LYS A 377 21.26 -20.91 -3.99
C LYS A 377 21.22 -21.45 -5.43
N GLN A 378 20.46 -22.51 -5.70
CA GLN A 378 20.28 -23.00 -7.06
C GLN A 378 19.30 -22.14 -7.84
N PHE A 379 18.33 -21.54 -7.16
CA PHE A 379 17.43 -20.58 -7.77
C PHE A 379 18.19 -19.30 -8.13
N ASP A 380 18.23 -18.96 -9.43
CA ASP A 380 18.86 -17.74 -9.93
C ASP A 380 17.87 -16.76 -10.60
N GLY A 381 16.62 -17.19 -10.81
CA GLY A 381 15.58 -16.39 -11.46
C GLY A 381 15.83 -16.11 -12.96
N VAL A 382 16.80 -16.77 -13.57
CA VAL A 382 17.19 -16.63 -14.99
C VAL A 382 17.10 -17.96 -15.72
N LYS A 383 17.80 -19.00 -15.25
CA LYS A 383 17.80 -20.36 -15.77
C LYS A 383 17.02 -21.30 -14.87
N ASN A 384 17.28 -21.25 -13.56
CA ASN A 384 16.53 -21.98 -12.54
C ASN A 384 15.40 -21.10 -12.00
N LEU A 385 14.16 -21.37 -12.45
CA LEU A 385 13.01 -20.51 -12.23
C LEU A 385 12.06 -21.01 -11.13
N LYS A 386 12.37 -22.12 -10.46
CA LYS A 386 11.53 -22.72 -9.42
C LYS A 386 12.19 -22.55 -8.05
N PRO A 387 11.78 -21.53 -7.26
CA PRO A 387 12.35 -21.35 -5.94
C PRO A 387 11.87 -22.45 -4.98
N ASN A 388 12.76 -22.86 -4.07
CA ASN A 388 12.45 -23.73 -2.95
C ASN A 388 12.57 -22.95 -1.63
N GLY A 389 11.51 -22.28 -1.25
CA GLY A 389 11.44 -21.38 -0.08
C GLY A 389 10.77 -20.05 -0.41
N VAL A 390 10.72 -19.16 0.58
CA VAL A 390 10.12 -17.82 0.49
C VAL A 390 11.17 -16.80 0.11
N ILE A 391 10.90 -15.99 -0.91
CA ILE A 391 11.79 -14.88 -1.30
C ILE A 391 11.36 -13.63 -0.52
N HIS A 392 12.30 -12.97 0.15
CA HIS A 392 12.06 -11.69 0.81
C HIS A 392 12.64 -10.56 -0.02
N ILE A 393 11.84 -9.51 -0.21
CA ILE A 393 12.21 -8.31 -0.95
C ILE A 393 12.03 -7.11 -0.03
N VAL A 394 13.05 -6.29 0.06
CA VAL A 394 13.00 -4.97 0.67
C VAL A 394 12.85 -3.95 -0.44
N ASP A 395 11.78 -3.18 -0.42
CA ASP A 395 11.42 -2.11 -1.37
C ASP A 395 11.31 -0.75 -0.65
N GLY A 396 12.22 -0.48 0.29
CA GLY A 396 12.26 0.76 1.09
C GLY A 396 12.98 1.93 0.40
N ALA A 397 13.13 1.88 -0.91
CA ALA A 397 13.89 2.87 -1.68
C ALA A 397 13.02 3.96 -2.33
N GLY A 398 11.78 4.17 -1.85
CA GLY A 398 10.77 5.03 -2.48
C GLY A 398 10.99 6.53 -2.37
N GLY A 399 11.90 7.01 -1.50
CA GLY A 399 12.12 8.45 -1.36
C GLY A 399 13.01 8.89 -0.20
N ARG A 400 13.02 8.16 0.92
CA ARG A 400 13.80 8.51 2.12
C ARG A 400 15.30 8.25 1.93
N GLY A 401 16.16 8.92 2.71
CA GLY A 401 17.62 8.81 2.61
C GLY A 401 18.11 7.36 2.71
N LEU A 402 18.99 6.96 1.79
CA LEU A 402 19.43 5.57 1.64
C LEU A 402 20.36 5.12 2.77
N TYR A 403 20.27 3.84 3.16
CA TYR A 403 21.17 3.19 4.11
C TYR A 403 22.25 2.39 3.41
N ASN A 404 23.46 2.36 4.04
CA ASN A 404 24.57 1.49 3.64
C ASN A 404 24.89 1.53 2.12
N VAL A 405 25.05 2.72 1.57
CA VAL A 405 25.38 2.93 0.14
C VAL A 405 26.70 2.23 -0.24
N ASP A 406 27.61 2.09 0.73
CA ASP A 406 28.88 1.38 0.62
C ASP A 406 28.75 -0.15 0.50
N PHE A 407 27.54 -0.71 0.56
CA PHE A 407 27.27 -2.13 0.32
C PHE A 407 26.98 -2.43 -1.16
N ASN A 408 26.81 -1.40 -1.99
CA ASN A 408 26.66 -1.58 -3.44
C ASN A 408 27.92 -2.25 -4.03
N GLY A 409 27.71 -3.40 -4.69
CA GLY A 409 28.80 -4.15 -5.31
C GLY A 409 29.79 -4.76 -4.32
N ALA A 410 29.46 -4.86 -3.03
CA ALA A 410 30.29 -5.39 -1.96
C ALA A 410 29.66 -6.64 -1.30
N PRO A 411 29.54 -7.78 -2.03
CA PRO A 411 28.86 -8.97 -1.54
C PRO A 411 29.50 -9.57 -0.27
N GLU A 412 30.75 -9.27 0.03
CA GLU A 412 31.41 -9.66 1.28
C GLU A 412 30.82 -8.99 2.52
N LYS A 413 30.10 -7.88 2.35
CA LYS A 413 29.36 -7.20 3.43
C LYS A 413 27.95 -7.75 3.64
N TRP A 414 27.45 -8.55 2.69
CA TRP A 414 26.07 -9.02 2.72
C TRP A 414 25.90 -10.24 3.61
N LYS A 415 24.69 -10.42 4.12
CA LYS A 415 24.33 -11.66 4.83
C LYS A 415 24.26 -12.83 3.84
N PRO A 416 24.57 -14.07 4.27
CA PRO A 416 24.63 -15.24 3.39
C PRO A 416 23.33 -15.57 2.63
N PHE A 417 22.20 -15.06 3.07
CA PHE A 417 20.90 -15.21 2.40
C PHE A 417 20.66 -14.17 1.31
N GLN A 418 21.51 -13.16 1.18
CA GLN A 418 21.31 -12.04 0.25
C GLN A 418 21.73 -12.42 -1.17
N ALA A 419 20.81 -12.25 -2.12
CA ALA A 419 21.07 -12.47 -3.54
C ALA A 419 21.40 -11.17 -4.29
N THR A 420 20.77 -10.06 -3.90
CA THR A 420 20.96 -8.74 -4.53
C THR A 420 20.81 -7.64 -3.49
N TYR A 421 21.64 -6.60 -3.61
CA TYR A 421 21.61 -5.40 -2.77
C TYR A 421 21.88 -4.16 -3.62
N ILE A 422 20.96 -3.19 -3.59
CA ILE A 422 21.06 -1.94 -4.37
C ILE A 422 20.60 -0.77 -3.49
N ALA A 423 21.55 0.02 -3.00
CA ALA A 423 21.25 1.29 -2.37
C ALA A 423 21.26 2.42 -3.43
N ASP A 424 20.23 2.46 -4.20
CA ASP A 424 19.76 3.55 -5.05
C ASP A 424 18.25 3.60 -4.94
N HIS A 425 17.62 4.71 -5.30
CA HIS A 425 16.17 4.84 -5.27
C HIS A 425 15.53 4.11 -6.45
N ASN A 426 14.57 3.25 -6.15
CA ASN A 426 13.97 2.35 -7.11
C ASN A 426 12.62 1.81 -6.58
N PHE A 427 11.93 1.03 -7.40
CA PHE A 427 10.68 0.33 -7.06
C PHE A 427 10.60 -0.98 -7.83
N SER A 428 9.89 -1.96 -7.26
CA SER A 428 9.57 -3.21 -7.96
C SER A 428 8.39 -3.02 -8.91
N HIS A 429 8.53 -3.51 -10.16
CA HIS A 429 7.45 -3.70 -11.10
C HIS A 429 7.33 -5.17 -11.44
N VAL A 430 6.16 -5.76 -11.19
CA VAL A 430 5.93 -7.20 -11.36
C VAL A 430 4.85 -7.44 -12.40
N THR A 431 5.14 -8.36 -13.32
CA THR A 431 4.18 -8.88 -14.31
C THR A 431 3.84 -10.33 -13.97
N VAL A 432 2.56 -10.64 -13.83
CA VAL A 432 2.03 -11.98 -13.60
C VAL A 432 1.23 -12.43 -14.81
N LYS A 433 1.67 -13.53 -15.45
CA LYS A 433 1.01 -14.18 -16.57
C LYS A 433 0.80 -15.67 -16.25
N GLY A 434 -0.42 -16.00 -15.80
CA GLY A 434 -0.72 -17.36 -15.35
C GLY A 434 0.27 -17.85 -14.29
N LYS A 435 1.07 -18.86 -14.60
CA LYS A 435 2.09 -19.47 -13.72
C LYS A 435 3.49 -18.84 -13.84
N ARG A 436 3.65 -17.76 -14.61
CA ARG A 436 4.91 -17.05 -14.77
C ARG A 436 4.83 -15.66 -14.13
N LEU A 437 5.83 -15.36 -13.31
CA LEU A 437 6.02 -14.04 -12.68
C LEU A 437 7.37 -13.49 -13.13
N VAL A 438 7.40 -12.22 -13.53
CA VAL A 438 8.63 -11.48 -13.83
C VAL A 438 8.65 -10.24 -12.95
N LEU A 439 9.62 -10.14 -12.08
CA LEU A 439 9.93 -8.95 -11.30
C LEU A 439 11.06 -8.19 -11.99
N LYS A 440 10.92 -6.88 -12.09
CA LYS A 440 11.93 -5.92 -12.51
C LYS A 440 12.07 -4.87 -11.43
N GLN A 441 13.29 -4.60 -11.02
CA GLN A 441 13.57 -3.44 -10.19
C GLN A 441 13.94 -2.26 -11.09
N ILE A 442 13.20 -1.16 -10.95
CA ILE A 442 13.33 0.00 -11.84
C ILE A 442 13.80 1.20 -11.01
N SER A 443 14.91 1.81 -11.41
CA SER A 443 15.47 2.99 -10.74
C SER A 443 14.61 4.23 -10.95
N ARG A 444 14.86 5.27 -10.14
CA ARG A 444 14.26 6.61 -10.29
C ARG A 444 14.50 7.26 -11.66
N THR A 445 15.45 6.77 -12.43
CA THR A 445 15.73 7.22 -13.81
C THR A 445 15.08 6.36 -14.89
N GLY A 446 14.38 5.27 -14.50
CA GLY A 446 13.71 4.35 -15.42
C GLY A 446 14.58 3.20 -15.92
N THR A 447 15.80 3.03 -15.37
CA THR A 447 16.70 1.92 -15.71
C THR A 447 16.32 0.67 -14.92
N GLU A 448 16.28 -0.49 -15.58
CA GLU A 448 16.15 -1.79 -14.92
C GLU A 448 17.48 -2.14 -14.25
N VAL A 449 17.47 -2.35 -12.92
CA VAL A 449 18.67 -2.57 -12.10
C VAL A 449 18.73 -3.97 -11.48
N ASP A 450 17.63 -4.70 -11.42
CA ASP A 450 17.56 -6.13 -11.11
C ASP A 450 16.38 -6.77 -11.85
N ARG A 451 16.46 -8.08 -12.05
CA ARG A 451 15.40 -8.89 -12.66
C ARG A 451 15.38 -10.30 -12.08
N MET A 452 14.17 -10.80 -11.88
CA MET A 452 13.93 -12.18 -11.46
C MET A 452 12.70 -12.75 -12.17
N THR A 453 12.75 -14.01 -12.54
CA THR A 453 11.60 -14.76 -13.05
C THR A 453 11.31 -15.95 -12.14
N ILE A 454 10.02 -16.18 -11.86
CA ILE A 454 9.54 -17.42 -11.22
C ILE A 454 8.59 -18.12 -12.18
N GLN A 455 8.72 -19.45 -12.29
CA GLN A 455 7.85 -20.30 -13.08
C GLN A 455 7.32 -21.46 -12.23
N LYS A 456 6.00 -21.56 -12.07
CA LYS A 456 5.32 -22.67 -11.37
C LYS A 456 4.89 -23.79 -12.28
#